data_f9ad48c71d2329bedc9accdcca88b719
#
_entry.id   f9ad48c71d2329bedc9accdcca88b719
#
_cell.length_a   1.000
_cell.length_b   1.000
_cell.length_c   1.000
_cell.angle_alpha   90.00
_cell.angle_beta   90.00
_cell.angle_gamma   90.00
#
_symmetry.space_group_name_H-M   'P 1'
#
loop_
_entity.id
_entity.type
_entity.pdbx_description
1 polymer ?
#
loop_
_entity_poly.entity_id
_entity_poly.type
_entity_poly.pdbx_seq_one_letter_code
_entity_poly.pdbx_strand_id
1 'polypeptide(L)' 'MDGNPLNTKLCEEYGCEIPVVAFAHTKDVIAAVSNAGGIGILGATGLKPDELRSDIRWIRDKIGDKPF' A
#
# COMPACT_ATOMS: atom_id res chain seq x y z
N MET A 1 -16.77 5.40 4.97
CA MET A 1 -17.82 5.42 3.94
C MET A 1 -18.96 4.51 4.34
N ASP A 2 -20.10 5.09 4.52
CA ASP A 2 -21.19 4.44 5.21
C ASP A 2 -21.88 3.35 4.41
N GLY A 3 -21.84 3.39 3.12
CA GLY A 3 -22.53 2.41 2.29
C GLY A 3 -21.70 1.18 1.90
N ASN A 4 -20.44 1.13 2.28
CA ASN A 4 -19.57 0.05 1.87
C ASN A 4 -19.39 -0.98 2.98
N PRO A 5 -19.97 -2.20 2.83
CA PRO A 5 -19.85 -3.23 3.87
C PRO A 5 -18.42 -3.74 4.07
N LEU A 6 -17.51 -3.46 3.14
CA LEU A 6 -16.11 -3.83 3.27
C LEU A 6 -15.29 -2.79 4.02
N ASN A 7 -15.86 -1.63 4.28
CA ASN A 7 -15.16 -0.58 5.01
C ASN A 7 -15.21 -0.87 6.51
N THR A 8 -14.10 -1.33 7.04
CA THR A 8 -13.96 -1.76 8.43
C THR A 8 -13.15 -0.75 9.24
N LYS A 9 -13.00 -1.05 10.53
CA LYS A 9 -12.15 -0.27 11.43
C LYS A 9 -10.72 -0.18 10.93
N LEU A 10 -10.20 -1.24 10.31
CA LEU A 10 -8.89 -1.25 9.68
C LEU A 10 -8.78 -0.14 8.63
N CYS A 11 -9.81 -0.02 7.80
CA CYS A 11 -9.85 1.01 6.77
C CYS A 11 -9.87 2.42 7.35
N GLU A 12 -10.61 2.62 8.44
CA GLU A 12 -10.64 3.91 9.13
C GLU A 12 -9.28 4.29 9.70
N GLU A 13 -8.58 3.34 10.30
CA GLU A 13 -7.27 3.61 10.92
C GLU A 13 -6.17 3.85 9.89
N TYR A 14 -6.18 3.13 8.78
CA TYR A 14 -5.10 3.17 7.81
C TYR A 14 -5.45 3.89 6.52
N GLY A 15 -6.67 4.37 6.38
CA GLY A 15 -7.08 5.14 5.21
C GLY A 15 -7.29 4.32 3.95
N CYS A 16 -7.51 3.02 4.07
CA CYS A 16 -7.82 2.16 2.94
C CYS A 16 -9.34 2.08 2.70
N GLU A 17 -9.74 1.70 1.50
CA GLU A 17 -11.15 1.58 1.15
C GLU A 17 -11.70 0.19 1.41
N ILE A 18 -10.84 -0.82 1.29
CA ILE A 18 -11.19 -2.22 1.53
C ILE A 18 -10.16 -2.86 2.47
N PRO A 19 -10.57 -3.82 3.32
CA PRO A 19 -9.66 -4.41 4.31
C PRO A 19 -8.80 -5.51 3.70
N VAL A 20 -8.08 -5.19 2.63
CA VAL A 20 -7.16 -6.10 1.96
C VAL A 20 -5.74 -5.63 2.19
N VAL A 21 -4.92 -6.52 2.72
CA VAL A 21 -3.50 -6.29 2.94
C VAL A 21 -2.73 -7.30 2.12
N ALA A 22 -1.83 -6.83 1.27
CA ALA A 22 -1.02 -7.70 0.43
C ALA A 22 0.46 -7.43 0.68
N PHE A 23 1.21 -8.51 0.89
CA PHE A 23 2.65 -8.46 1.08
C PHE A 23 3.33 -8.83 -0.24
N ALA A 24 4.27 -8.01 -0.67
CA ALA A 24 5.01 -8.26 -1.90
C ALA A 24 6.42 -7.71 -1.82
N HIS A 25 7.30 -8.20 -2.68
CA HIS A 25 8.69 -7.76 -2.75
C HIS A 25 8.96 -6.79 -3.90
N THR A 26 7.96 -6.51 -4.73
CA THR A 26 8.11 -5.63 -5.88
C THR A 26 7.22 -4.40 -5.73
N LYS A 27 7.77 -3.25 -6.08
CA LYS A 27 7.11 -1.95 -5.91
C LYS A 27 5.86 -1.79 -6.75
N ASP A 28 5.83 -2.37 -7.94
CA ASP A 28 4.69 -2.27 -8.84
C ASP A 28 3.45 -2.99 -8.29
N VAL A 29 3.64 -4.15 -7.64
CA VAL A 29 2.54 -4.84 -6.97
C VAL A 29 2.01 -4.02 -5.80
N ILE A 30 2.90 -3.43 -5.01
CA ILE A 30 2.51 -2.58 -3.88
C ILE A 30 1.67 -1.39 -4.37
N ALA A 31 2.12 -0.72 -5.41
CA ALA A 31 1.39 0.40 -5.97
C ALA A 31 0.01 -0.02 -6.52
N ALA A 32 -0.07 -1.17 -7.17
CA ALA A 32 -1.33 -1.67 -7.69
C ALA A 32 -2.34 -1.97 -6.58
N VAL A 33 -1.89 -2.60 -5.50
CA VAL A 33 -2.75 -2.92 -4.36
C VAL A 33 -3.25 -1.65 -3.68
N SER A 34 -2.38 -0.70 -3.43
CA SER A 34 -2.76 0.57 -2.79
C SER A 34 -3.69 1.38 -3.68
N ASN A 35 -3.47 1.42 -4.98
CA ASN A 35 -4.37 2.11 -5.92
C ASN A 35 -5.73 1.44 -6.03
N ALA A 36 -5.81 0.14 -5.78
CA ALA A 36 -7.07 -0.58 -5.76
C ALA A 36 -7.86 -0.39 -4.46
N GLY A 37 -7.33 0.34 -3.50
CA GLY A 37 -8.01 0.64 -2.23
C GLY A 37 -7.57 -0.18 -1.04
N GLY A 38 -6.63 -1.11 -1.22
CA GLY A 38 -6.06 -1.91 -0.13
C GLY A 38 -4.80 -1.29 0.45
N ILE A 39 -4.04 -2.08 1.18
CA ILE A 39 -2.75 -1.69 1.75
C ILE A 39 -1.68 -2.64 1.25
N GLY A 40 -0.71 -2.12 0.51
CA GLY A 40 0.44 -2.91 0.11
C GLY A 40 1.54 -2.85 1.18
N ILE A 41 2.15 -3.98 1.48
CA ILE A 41 3.27 -4.05 2.40
C ILE A 41 4.51 -4.47 1.62
N LEU A 42 5.48 -3.57 1.53
CA LEU A 42 6.72 -3.83 0.82
C LEU A 42 7.68 -4.62 1.71
N GLY A 43 8.03 -5.82 1.27
CA GLY A 43 9.06 -6.62 1.91
C GLY A 43 10.44 -6.11 1.55
N ALA A 44 11.19 -5.65 2.55
CA ALA A 44 12.48 -5.03 2.33
C ALA A 44 13.67 -5.99 2.49
N THR A 45 13.42 -7.27 2.74
CA THR A 45 14.47 -8.27 2.90
C THR A 45 15.29 -8.37 1.61
N GLY A 46 16.60 -8.20 1.71
CA GLY A 46 17.49 -8.26 0.56
C GLY A 46 17.66 -6.96 -0.20
N LEU A 47 16.90 -5.91 0.14
CA LEU A 47 17.08 -4.60 -0.47
C LEU A 47 18.16 -3.81 0.26
N LYS A 48 19.01 -3.13 -0.49
CA LYS A 48 19.97 -2.18 0.07
C LYS A 48 19.22 -0.89 0.46
N PRO A 49 19.74 -0.09 1.41
CA PRO A 49 19.08 1.14 1.83
C PRO A 49 18.73 2.09 0.69
N ASP A 50 19.60 2.24 -0.30
CA ASP A 50 19.36 3.11 -1.44
C ASP A 50 18.25 2.57 -2.35
N GLU A 51 18.21 1.26 -2.55
CA GLU A 51 17.17 0.60 -3.32
C GLU A 51 15.80 0.75 -2.63
N LEU A 52 15.76 0.55 -1.33
CA LEU A 52 14.54 0.71 -0.54
C LEU A 52 14.03 2.15 -0.62
N ARG A 53 14.92 3.11 -0.48
CA ARG A 53 14.57 4.52 -0.55
C ARG A 53 14.00 4.90 -1.93
N SER A 54 14.63 4.38 -2.98
CA SER A 54 14.17 4.59 -4.35
C SER A 54 12.80 3.98 -4.58
N ASP A 55 12.57 2.75 -4.10
CA ASP A 55 11.29 2.07 -4.23
C ASP A 55 10.17 2.80 -3.49
N ILE A 56 10.43 3.28 -2.29
CA ILE A 56 9.47 4.04 -1.51
C ILE A 56 9.05 5.32 -2.25
N ARG A 57 10.00 6.03 -2.82
CA ARG A 57 9.71 7.23 -3.61
C ARG A 57 8.88 6.91 -4.84
N TRP A 58 9.23 5.85 -5.54
CA TRP A 58 8.50 5.43 -6.72
C TRP A 58 7.05 5.09 -6.38
N ILE A 59 6.83 4.34 -5.30
CA ILE A 59 5.48 3.99 -4.85
C ILE A 59 4.70 5.26 -4.50
N ARG A 60 5.30 6.15 -3.73
CA ARG A 60 4.64 7.39 -3.30
C ARG A 60 4.22 8.26 -4.49
N ASP A 61 5.03 8.31 -5.54
CA ASP A 61 4.69 9.02 -6.76
C ASP A 61 3.49 8.39 -7.50
N LYS A 62 3.35 7.08 -7.43
CA LYS A 62 2.28 6.38 -8.13
C LYS A 62 0.95 6.40 -7.39
N ILE A 63 0.96 6.39 -6.08
CA ILE A 63 -0.26 6.23 -5.28
C ILE A 63 -0.67 7.50 -4.53
N GLY A 64 0.18 8.53 -4.49
CA GLY A 64 -0.11 9.76 -3.76
C GLY A 64 -0.18 9.52 -2.25
N ASP A 65 -1.28 9.91 -1.64
CA ASP A 65 -1.46 9.80 -0.19
C ASP A 65 -2.02 8.45 0.28
N LYS A 66 -2.26 7.54 -0.63
CA LYS A 66 -2.81 6.23 -0.26
C LYS A 66 -1.83 5.45 0.62
N PRO A 67 -2.34 4.59 1.52
CA PRO A 67 -1.47 3.85 2.43
C PRO A 67 -0.71 2.72 1.74
N PHE A 68 0.47 2.45 2.25
CA PHE A 68 1.25 1.25 1.95
C PHE A 68 2.23 0.95 3.06
#